data_0116e5a6476b811859ff00eee8800494
#
_entry.id   0116e5a6476b811859ff00eee8800494
#
_cell.length_a   1.000
_cell.length_b   1.000
_cell.length_c   1.000
_cell.angle_alpha   90.00
_cell.angle_beta   90.00
_cell.angle_gamma   90.00
#
_symmetry.space_group_name_H-M   'P 1'
#
loop_
_entity.id
_entity.type
_entity.pdbx_description
1 polymer ?
#
loop_
_entity_poly.entity_id
_entity_poly.type
_entity_poly.pdbx_seq_one_letter_code
_entity_poly.pdbx_strand_id
1 'polypeptide(L)'
;LMPRPGEVVKKFEELYAKSPQEATDYFYKLSQDSNYIRRYRIAKDIRWSVPSAYGDIDISINLSKPEKDPKAIAAAKLAKQSGYPKCLLCKENVGYAGRVNHPARQNHRIIPLTINQTEWGFQYSPYVYYNEHCIVFNFQHNPMKIERATFVKLFDFIKLFPHYFIGSNADLPIVGGSILSHDHYPVSYTHLR
;
A
#
# COMPACT_ATOMS: atom_id res chain seq x y z
N LEU A 1 3.10 19.90 12.06
CA LEU A 1 2.28 18.90 12.76
C LEU A 1 1.52 18.06 11.75
N MET A 2 1.45 16.76 11.99
CA MET A 2 0.71 15.83 11.13
C MET A 2 -0.79 16.03 11.33
N PRO A 3 -1.62 16.22 10.28
CA PRO A 3 -3.06 16.36 10.43
C PRO A 3 -3.68 15.08 11.00
N ARG A 4 -4.78 15.23 11.75
CA ARG A 4 -5.51 14.09 12.33
C ARG A 4 -6.12 13.22 11.23
N PRO A 5 -6.31 11.90 11.48
CA PRO A 5 -6.87 11.00 10.45
C PRO A 5 -8.19 11.50 9.85
N GLY A 6 -9.14 11.94 10.69
CA GLY A 6 -10.42 12.46 10.20
C GLY A 6 -10.32 13.75 9.39
N GLU A 7 -9.33 14.62 9.67
CA GLU A 7 -9.08 15.83 8.88
C GLU A 7 -8.57 15.47 7.48
N VAL A 8 -7.73 14.44 7.38
CA VAL A 8 -7.22 13.96 6.10
C VAL A 8 -8.34 13.36 5.26
N VAL A 9 -9.20 12.53 5.86
CA VAL A 9 -10.36 11.93 5.18
C VAL A 9 -11.30 13.01 4.68
N LYS A 10 -11.70 13.96 5.54
CA LYS A 10 -12.57 15.06 5.16
C LYS A 10 -11.98 15.87 3.99
N LYS A 11 -10.68 16.21 4.05
CA LYS A 11 -10.03 16.95 2.97
C LYS A 11 -9.96 16.15 1.68
N PHE A 12 -9.73 14.85 1.77
CA PHE A 12 -9.73 13.95 0.62
C PHE A 12 -11.12 13.93 -0.05
N GLU A 13 -12.20 13.79 0.74
CA GLU A 13 -13.58 13.78 0.24
C GLU A 13 -13.98 15.10 -0.43
N GLU A 14 -13.59 16.24 0.17
CA GLU A 14 -13.80 17.58 -0.42
C GLU A 14 -13.14 17.72 -1.79
N LEU A 15 -11.93 17.18 -1.96
CA LEU A 15 -11.20 17.20 -3.23
C LEU A 15 -11.77 16.17 -4.20
N TYR A 16 -12.14 14.99 -3.72
CA TYR A 16 -12.73 13.93 -4.53
C TYR A 16 -14.05 14.37 -5.19
N ALA A 17 -14.84 15.19 -4.49
CA ALA A 17 -16.05 15.77 -5.05
C ALA A 17 -15.79 16.69 -6.25
N LYS A 18 -14.56 17.20 -6.42
CA LYS A 18 -14.12 18.00 -7.57
C LYS A 18 -13.48 17.09 -8.63
N SER A 19 -12.52 16.31 -8.22
CA SER A 19 -11.78 15.38 -9.08
C SER A 19 -11.15 14.26 -8.25
N PRO A 20 -11.33 12.98 -8.62
CA PRO A 20 -10.61 11.86 -8.01
C PRO A 20 -9.09 12.06 -8.04
N GLN A 21 -8.55 12.67 -9.10
CA GLN A 21 -7.12 12.93 -9.23
C GLN A 21 -6.64 13.97 -8.23
N GLU A 22 -7.34 15.09 -8.06
CA GLU A 22 -6.96 16.10 -7.04
C GLU A 22 -6.91 15.50 -5.63
N ALA A 23 -7.83 14.58 -5.32
CA ALA A 23 -7.85 13.90 -4.02
C ALA A 23 -6.63 12.99 -3.84
N THR A 24 -6.29 12.20 -4.85
CA THR A 24 -5.12 11.32 -4.80
C THR A 24 -3.81 12.09 -4.80
N ASP A 25 -3.69 13.17 -5.57
CA ASP A 25 -2.51 14.08 -5.59
C ASP A 25 -2.28 14.67 -4.18
N TYR A 26 -3.33 15.17 -3.55
CA TYR A 26 -3.26 15.65 -2.17
C TYR A 26 -2.76 14.58 -1.21
N PHE A 27 -3.32 13.39 -1.27
CA PHE A 27 -2.99 12.31 -0.35
C PHE A 27 -1.59 11.74 -0.61
N TYR A 28 -1.16 11.69 -1.87
CA TYR A 28 0.20 11.32 -2.25
C TYR A 28 1.21 12.34 -1.72
N LYS A 29 0.94 13.62 -1.97
CA LYS A 29 1.79 14.72 -1.46
C LYS A 29 1.89 14.69 0.06
N LEU A 30 0.78 14.52 0.78
CA LEU A 30 0.78 14.39 2.24
C LEU A 30 1.65 13.21 2.69
N SER A 31 1.57 12.07 2.01
CA SER A 31 2.36 10.87 2.33
C SER A 31 3.86 11.08 2.10
N GLN A 32 4.24 11.94 1.15
CA GLN A 32 5.63 12.36 0.91
C GLN A 32 6.10 13.38 1.96
N ASP A 33 5.31 14.43 2.18
CA ASP A 33 5.68 15.54 3.08
C ASP A 33 5.76 15.09 4.55
N SER A 34 4.96 14.10 4.93
CA SER A 34 5.03 13.47 6.26
C SER A 34 6.18 12.48 6.41
N ASN A 35 7.00 12.28 5.37
CA ASN A 35 8.06 11.29 5.31
C ASN A 35 7.57 9.84 5.55
N TYR A 36 6.28 9.56 5.27
CA TYR A 36 5.78 8.20 5.21
C TYR A 36 6.36 7.49 3.99
N ILE A 37 6.31 8.14 2.81
CA ILE A 37 7.07 7.76 1.61
C ILE A 37 8.46 8.38 1.72
N ARG A 38 9.47 7.57 1.99
CA ARG A 38 10.83 8.03 2.26
C ARG A 38 11.60 8.24 0.97
N ARG A 39 11.35 9.36 0.29
CA ARG A 39 11.96 9.69 -1.01
C ARG A 39 13.48 9.57 -1.04
N TYR A 40 14.17 9.99 0.02
CA TYR A 40 15.63 9.91 0.13
C TYR A 40 16.18 8.47 0.15
N ARG A 41 15.35 7.48 0.57
CA ARG A 41 15.70 6.07 0.47
C ARG A 41 15.39 5.52 -0.92
N ILE A 42 14.25 5.89 -1.48
CA ILE A 42 13.81 5.51 -2.81
C ILE A 42 14.78 6.00 -3.88
N ALA A 43 15.37 7.19 -3.69
CA ALA A 43 16.41 7.73 -4.58
C ALA A 43 17.69 6.88 -4.67
N LYS A 44 17.85 5.89 -3.79
CA LYS A 44 18.96 4.92 -3.83
C LYS A 44 18.63 3.67 -4.66
N ASP A 45 17.35 3.47 -5.01
CA ASP A 45 16.93 2.33 -5.84
C ASP A 45 17.57 2.45 -7.23
N ILE A 46 18.06 1.34 -7.74
CA ILE A 46 18.70 1.27 -9.06
C ILE A 46 17.65 0.77 -10.04
N ARG A 47 17.49 1.47 -11.17
CA ARG A 47 16.53 1.12 -12.21
C ARG A 47 17.16 1.26 -13.58
N TRP A 48 16.85 0.32 -14.47
CA TRP A 48 17.23 0.37 -15.88
C TRP A 48 16.26 -0.46 -16.71
N SER A 49 16.22 -0.21 -18.02
CA SER A 49 15.43 -0.99 -18.97
C SER A 49 16.35 -1.78 -19.90
N VAL A 50 15.92 -2.96 -20.29
CA VAL A 50 16.62 -3.83 -21.25
C VAL A 50 15.66 -4.18 -22.38
N PRO A 51 16.01 -3.89 -23.65
CA PRO A 51 15.18 -4.26 -24.79
C PRO A 51 15.13 -5.80 -24.94
N SER A 52 13.94 -6.31 -25.24
CA SER A 52 13.72 -7.74 -25.51
C SER A 52 12.81 -7.94 -26.71
N ALA A 53 12.64 -9.20 -27.16
CA ALA A 53 11.71 -9.55 -28.23
C ALA A 53 10.22 -9.26 -27.88
N TYR A 54 9.92 -9.03 -26.61
CA TYR A 54 8.57 -8.75 -26.11
C TYR A 54 8.34 -7.28 -25.71
N GLY A 55 9.30 -6.40 -26.02
CA GLY A 55 9.32 -5.01 -25.57
C GLY A 55 10.40 -4.76 -24.51
N ASP A 56 10.45 -3.55 -23.98
CA ASP A 56 11.40 -3.19 -22.94
C ASP A 56 11.01 -3.80 -21.60
N ILE A 57 11.99 -4.42 -20.94
CA ILE A 57 11.84 -5.00 -19.61
C ILE A 57 12.48 -4.06 -18.60
N ASP A 58 11.65 -3.51 -17.69
CA ASP A 58 12.12 -2.69 -16.58
C ASP A 58 12.67 -3.56 -15.46
N ILE A 59 13.92 -3.30 -15.08
CA ILE A 59 14.60 -3.98 -13.99
C ILE A 59 14.86 -3.00 -12.87
N SER A 60 14.62 -3.42 -11.62
CA SER A 60 14.89 -2.60 -10.45
C SER A 60 15.55 -3.39 -9.33
N ILE A 61 16.51 -2.74 -8.65
CA ILE A 61 17.03 -3.19 -7.36
C ILE A 61 16.48 -2.24 -6.30
N ASN A 62 15.57 -2.73 -5.48
CA ASN A 62 14.91 -1.95 -4.45
C ASN A 62 15.76 -1.91 -3.17
N LEU A 63 16.60 -0.89 -3.04
CA LEU A 63 17.44 -0.64 -1.87
C LEU A 63 16.69 0.12 -0.76
N SER A 64 15.53 0.69 -1.07
CA SER A 64 14.69 1.41 -0.10
C SER A 64 13.92 0.50 0.84
N LYS A 65 13.69 -0.76 0.44
CA LYS A 65 13.06 -1.78 1.28
C LYS A 65 14.08 -2.23 2.33
N PRO A 66 13.85 -1.98 3.63
CA PRO A 66 14.78 -2.47 4.63
C PRO A 66 14.78 -4.00 4.62
N GLU A 67 15.93 -4.59 4.31
CA GLU A 67 16.15 -6.00 4.62
C GLU A 67 16.04 -6.16 6.14
N LYS A 68 15.33 -7.19 6.56
CA LYS A 68 15.24 -7.49 7.99
C LYS A 68 16.60 -8.01 8.43
N ASP A 69 17.25 -7.28 9.37
CA ASP A 69 18.46 -7.75 10.02
C ASP A 69 18.21 -9.16 10.60
N PRO A 70 19.06 -10.16 10.28
CA PRO A 70 18.94 -11.51 10.83
C PRO A 70 18.87 -11.56 12.36
N LYS A 71 19.59 -10.66 13.05
CA LYS A 71 19.52 -10.51 14.51
C LYS A 71 18.15 -10.00 14.96
N ALA A 72 17.56 -9.03 14.23
CA ALA A 72 16.22 -8.53 14.52
C ALA A 72 15.15 -9.60 14.28
N ILE A 73 15.32 -10.45 13.24
CA ILE A 73 14.43 -11.60 12.99
C ILE A 73 14.50 -12.59 14.15
N ALA A 74 15.71 -12.93 14.62
CA ALA A 74 15.90 -13.84 15.75
C ALA A 74 15.28 -13.27 17.03
N ALA A 75 15.53 -12.00 17.35
CA ALA A 75 14.93 -11.32 18.49
C ALA A 75 13.38 -11.26 18.39
N ALA A 76 12.84 -11.02 17.19
CA ALA A 76 11.39 -11.00 16.98
C ALA A 76 10.72 -12.37 17.18
N LYS A 77 11.43 -13.48 16.92
CA LYS A 77 10.94 -14.84 17.21
C LYS A 77 10.81 -15.10 18.72
N LEU A 78 11.71 -14.53 19.51
CA LEU A 78 11.72 -14.68 20.96
C LEU A 78 10.81 -13.69 21.68
N ALA A 79 10.42 -12.59 21.02
CA ALA A 79 9.55 -11.59 21.60
C ALA A 79 8.13 -12.13 21.79
N LYS A 80 7.48 -11.73 22.89
CA LYS A 80 6.07 -12.04 23.14
C LYS A 80 5.23 -11.56 21.96
N GLN A 81 4.55 -12.47 21.29
CA GLN A 81 3.72 -12.15 20.15
C GLN A 81 2.49 -11.35 20.61
N SER A 82 2.34 -10.15 20.04
CA SER A 82 1.12 -9.36 20.20
C SER A 82 0.30 -9.48 18.93
N GLY A 83 -0.97 -9.83 19.06
CA GLY A 83 -1.92 -9.87 17.94
C GLY A 83 -2.40 -8.50 17.48
N TYR A 84 -1.81 -7.38 17.96
CA TYR A 84 -2.24 -6.03 17.63
C TYR A 84 -1.07 -5.11 17.23
N PRO A 85 -1.12 -4.46 16.05
CA PRO A 85 -1.96 -4.84 14.91
C PRO A 85 -1.64 -6.26 14.42
N LYS A 86 -2.62 -6.96 13.85
CA LYS A 86 -2.42 -8.34 13.37
C LYS A 86 -1.41 -8.43 12.23
N CYS A 87 -1.41 -7.46 11.30
CA CYS A 87 -0.43 -7.36 10.21
C CYS A 87 -0.18 -5.90 9.80
N LEU A 88 0.73 -5.70 8.83
CA LEU A 88 1.12 -4.37 8.33
C LEU A 88 0.01 -3.61 7.58
N LEU A 89 -1.05 -4.30 7.15
CA LEU A 89 -2.17 -3.72 6.41
C LEU A 89 -3.39 -3.41 7.29
N CYS A 90 -3.43 -3.87 8.54
CA CYS A 90 -4.56 -3.61 9.42
C CYS A 90 -4.75 -2.11 9.66
N LYS A 91 -6.01 -1.63 9.69
CA LYS A 91 -6.36 -0.23 9.92
C LYS A 91 -5.84 0.33 11.26
N GLU A 92 -5.62 -0.53 12.22
CA GLU A 92 -5.05 -0.24 13.54
C GLU A 92 -3.59 0.24 13.46
N ASN A 93 -2.96 0.17 12.29
CA ASN A 93 -1.62 0.74 12.08
C ASN A 93 -1.62 2.28 12.10
N VAL A 94 -2.74 2.95 11.84
CA VAL A 94 -2.81 4.41 11.88
C VAL A 94 -2.48 4.92 13.28
N GLY A 95 -1.40 5.70 13.39
CA GLY A 95 -0.93 6.24 14.67
C GLY A 95 -0.19 5.23 15.57
N TYR A 96 0.02 4.00 15.12
CA TYR A 96 0.70 2.98 15.93
C TYR A 96 2.14 3.36 16.27
N ALA A 97 2.49 3.26 17.56
CA ALA A 97 3.81 3.68 18.07
C ALA A 97 4.97 2.74 17.63
N GLY A 98 4.63 1.51 17.27
CA GLY A 98 5.61 0.50 16.91
C GLY A 98 6.03 -0.41 18.06
N ARG A 99 6.69 -1.51 17.74
CA ARG A 99 7.35 -2.45 18.64
C ARG A 99 8.47 -3.17 17.89
N VAL A 100 9.27 -3.99 18.58
CA VAL A 100 10.47 -4.66 18.02
C VAL A 100 10.18 -5.38 16.69
N ASN A 101 9.06 -6.06 16.57
CA ASN A 101 8.67 -6.82 15.36
C ASN A 101 7.57 -6.19 14.51
N HIS A 102 7.21 -4.93 14.79
CA HIS A 102 6.19 -4.20 14.03
C HIS A 102 6.53 -2.70 13.97
N PRO A 103 6.66 -2.12 12.77
CA PRO A 103 7.15 -0.75 12.63
C PRO A 103 6.16 0.28 13.17
N ALA A 104 6.70 1.42 13.63
CA ALA A 104 5.90 2.60 13.92
C ALA A 104 5.20 3.13 12.67
N ARG A 105 3.96 3.62 12.82
CA ARG A 105 3.09 4.11 11.77
C ARG A 105 2.39 5.43 12.16
N GLN A 106 3.06 6.27 12.94
CA GLN A 106 2.49 7.52 13.46
C GLN A 106 2.12 8.52 12.35
N ASN A 107 2.89 8.53 11.26
CA ASN A 107 2.67 9.35 10.07
C ASN A 107 1.85 8.64 8.98
N HIS A 108 1.33 7.44 9.25
CA HIS A 108 0.49 6.71 8.33
C HIS A 108 -0.96 7.21 8.36
N ARG A 109 -1.59 7.29 7.20
CA ARG A 109 -3.01 7.61 7.04
C ARG A 109 -3.65 6.64 6.07
N ILE A 110 -4.95 6.46 6.23
CA ILE A 110 -5.78 5.57 5.41
C ILE A 110 -7.03 6.34 5.00
N ILE A 111 -7.42 6.21 3.75
CA ILE A 111 -8.70 6.72 3.23
C ILE A 111 -9.68 5.55 3.20
N PRO A 112 -10.82 5.63 3.91
CA PRO A 112 -11.88 4.64 3.82
C PRO A 112 -12.51 4.66 2.42
N LEU A 113 -12.79 3.48 1.88
CA LEU A 113 -13.49 3.28 0.61
C LEU A 113 -14.59 2.24 0.77
N THR A 114 -15.61 2.30 -0.07
CA THR A 114 -16.59 1.23 -0.23
C THR A 114 -16.33 0.51 -1.55
N ILE A 115 -15.99 -0.76 -1.49
CA ILE A 115 -15.71 -1.62 -2.64
C ILE A 115 -16.53 -2.90 -2.48
N ASN A 116 -17.29 -3.28 -3.50
CA ASN A 116 -18.19 -4.44 -3.47
C ASN A 116 -19.04 -4.47 -2.17
N GLN A 117 -19.63 -3.31 -1.82
CA GLN A 117 -20.51 -3.11 -0.64
C GLN A 117 -19.85 -3.40 0.72
N THR A 118 -18.54 -3.45 0.78
CA THR A 118 -17.75 -3.68 2.00
C THR A 118 -16.77 -2.53 2.24
N GLU A 119 -16.29 -2.42 3.50
CA GLU A 119 -15.35 -1.38 3.90
C GLU A 119 -13.91 -1.78 3.57
N TRP A 120 -13.23 -0.88 2.88
CA TRP A 120 -11.82 -1.01 2.46
C TRP A 120 -11.01 0.21 2.87
N GLY A 121 -9.71 0.04 2.90
CA GLY A 121 -8.77 1.13 3.11
C GLY A 121 -7.89 1.35 1.89
N PHE A 122 -7.67 2.61 1.53
CA PHE A 122 -6.70 3.02 0.55
C PHE A 122 -5.52 3.69 1.27
N GLN A 123 -4.31 3.23 1.00
CA GLN A 123 -3.07 3.76 1.56
C GLN A 123 -1.93 3.73 0.55
N TYR A 124 -1.03 4.72 0.60
CA TYR A 124 0.23 4.61 -0.14
C TYR A 124 1.16 3.61 0.54
N SER A 125 2.03 3.02 -0.25
CA SER A 125 3.12 2.18 0.24
C SER A 125 4.36 3.03 0.54
N PRO A 126 5.07 2.79 1.62
CA PRO A 126 6.37 3.43 1.85
C PRO A 126 7.45 2.87 0.90
N TYR A 127 7.16 1.81 0.18
CA TYR A 127 8.03 1.17 -0.81
C TYR A 127 7.45 1.38 -2.21
N VAL A 128 8.27 1.82 -3.16
CA VAL A 128 7.82 2.20 -4.49
C VAL A 128 8.30 1.16 -5.50
N TYR A 129 7.39 0.29 -5.95
CA TYR A 129 7.62 -0.59 -7.11
C TYR A 129 7.24 0.11 -8.41
N TYR A 130 6.13 0.83 -8.41
CA TYR A 130 5.60 1.63 -9.50
C TYR A 130 5.38 3.07 -9.06
N ASN A 131 5.10 3.96 -10.01
CA ASN A 131 4.76 5.33 -9.67
C ASN A 131 3.50 5.37 -8.78
N GLU A 132 3.54 6.17 -7.71
CA GLU A 132 2.45 6.30 -6.74
C GLU A 132 1.92 4.94 -6.21
N HIS A 133 2.84 4.02 -5.95
CA HIS A 133 2.45 2.69 -5.47
C HIS A 133 1.63 2.77 -4.19
N CYS A 134 0.43 2.21 -4.25
CA CYS A 134 -0.51 2.17 -3.14
C CYS A 134 -1.13 0.78 -2.99
N ILE A 135 -1.88 0.60 -1.93
CA ILE A 135 -2.50 -0.67 -1.58
C ILE A 135 -3.93 -0.40 -1.16
N VAL A 136 -4.85 -1.15 -1.73
CA VAL A 136 -6.24 -1.22 -1.29
C VAL A 136 -6.43 -2.52 -0.54
N PHE A 137 -6.95 -2.47 0.68
CA PHE A 137 -7.06 -3.62 1.57
C PHE A 137 -8.39 -3.64 2.31
N ASN A 138 -8.86 -4.85 2.61
CA ASN A 138 -10.10 -5.05 3.35
C ASN A 138 -9.92 -4.57 4.81
N PHE A 139 -10.90 -3.87 5.38
CA PHE A 139 -10.85 -3.48 6.79
C PHE A 139 -10.98 -4.68 7.74
N GLN A 140 -11.54 -5.78 7.26
CA GLN A 140 -11.53 -7.05 7.99
C GLN A 140 -10.26 -7.81 7.66
N HIS A 141 -9.61 -8.36 8.68
CA HIS A 141 -8.41 -9.18 8.51
C HIS A 141 -8.76 -10.59 8.05
N ASN A 142 -9.14 -10.70 6.79
CA ASN A 142 -9.50 -11.96 6.13
C ASN A 142 -8.38 -12.37 5.15
N PRO A 143 -8.09 -13.67 5.00
CA PRO A 143 -7.12 -14.14 4.02
C PRO A 143 -7.51 -13.76 2.59
N MET A 144 -6.51 -13.57 1.74
CA MET A 144 -6.71 -13.43 0.30
C MET A 144 -7.34 -14.70 -0.27
N LYS A 145 -8.27 -14.49 -1.21
CA LYS A 145 -8.88 -15.55 -2.01
C LYS A 145 -9.19 -15.02 -3.39
N ILE A 146 -8.67 -15.69 -4.42
CA ILE A 146 -8.97 -15.35 -5.81
C ILE A 146 -10.26 -16.04 -6.22
N GLU A 147 -11.28 -15.24 -6.46
CA GLU A 147 -12.61 -15.69 -6.85
C GLU A 147 -13.29 -14.63 -7.74
N ARG A 148 -14.50 -14.91 -8.23
CA ARG A 148 -15.24 -13.96 -9.06
C ARG A 148 -15.41 -12.57 -8.40
N ALA A 149 -15.62 -12.54 -7.09
CA ALA A 149 -15.75 -11.29 -6.33
C ALA A 149 -14.47 -10.44 -6.36
N THR A 150 -13.29 -11.05 -6.55
CA THR A 150 -12.02 -10.33 -6.73
C THR A 150 -12.09 -9.39 -7.93
N PHE A 151 -12.57 -9.87 -9.08
CA PHE A 151 -12.71 -9.05 -10.28
C PHE A 151 -13.72 -7.92 -10.10
N VAL A 152 -14.82 -8.17 -9.39
CA VAL A 152 -15.80 -7.11 -9.05
C VAL A 152 -15.12 -6.02 -8.23
N LYS A 153 -14.33 -6.39 -7.22
CA LYS A 153 -13.58 -5.45 -6.37
C LYS A 153 -12.58 -4.62 -7.19
N LEU A 154 -11.84 -5.25 -8.12
CA LEU A 154 -10.89 -4.56 -8.99
C LEU A 154 -11.62 -3.53 -9.88
N PHE A 155 -12.73 -3.90 -10.51
CA PHE A 155 -13.51 -2.99 -11.36
C PHE A 155 -14.17 -1.85 -10.56
N ASP A 156 -14.65 -2.13 -9.34
CA ASP A 156 -15.22 -1.08 -8.50
C ASP A 156 -14.16 -0.04 -8.10
N PHE A 157 -12.94 -0.48 -7.81
CA PHE A 157 -11.84 0.45 -7.54
C PHE A 157 -11.52 1.34 -8.75
N ILE A 158 -11.45 0.77 -9.96
CA ILE A 158 -11.18 1.54 -11.19
C ILE A 158 -12.29 2.56 -11.49
N LYS A 159 -13.54 2.27 -11.14
CA LYS A 159 -14.62 3.27 -11.25
C LYS A 159 -14.42 4.45 -10.31
N LEU A 160 -13.87 4.21 -9.10
CA LEU A 160 -13.55 5.28 -8.16
C LEU A 160 -12.33 6.10 -8.60
N PHE A 161 -11.30 5.44 -9.16
CA PHE A 161 -10.03 6.05 -9.53
C PHE A 161 -9.59 5.61 -10.93
N PRO A 162 -10.18 6.17 -11.99
CA PRO A 162 -9.94 5.74 -13.38
C PRO A 162 -8.52 6.05 -13.88
N HIS A 163 -7.76 6.88 -13.16
CA HIS A 163 -6.37 7.22 -13.46
C HIS A 163 -5.36 6.27 -12.80
N TYR A 164 -5.82 5.22 -12.12
CA TYR A 164 -4.98 4.16 -11.54
C TYR A 164 -5.21 2.83 -12.27
N PHE A 165 -4.22 1.94 -12.22
CA PHE A 165 -4.42 0.53 -12.48
C PHE A 165 -4.37 -0.26 -11.16
N ILE A 166 -5.02 -1.41 -11.13
CA ILE A 166 -5.07 -2.29 -9.98
C ILE A 166 -4.79 -3.72 -10.42
N GLY A 167 -4.06 -4.45 -9.62
CA GLY A 167 -3.79 -5.86 -9.81
C GLY A 167 -4.09 -6.67 -8.57
N SER A 168 -3.96 -7.97 -8.66
CA SER A 168 -4.02 -8.87 -7.52
C SER A 168 -2.77 -9.73 -7.48
N ASN A 169 -2.24 -9.98 -6.28
CA ASN A 169 -1.31 -11.08 -6.08
C ASN A 169 -2.07 -12.41 -6.17
N ALA A 170 -1.36 -13.49 -6.50
CA ALA A 170 -1.92 -14.82 -6.34
C ALA A 170 -2.11 -15.15 -4.86
N ASP A 171 -3.13 -15.94 -4.54
CA ASP A 171 -3.42 -16.38 -3.18
C ASP A 171 -2.62 -17.63 -2.74
N LEU A 172 -1.66 -18.05 -3.57
CA LEU A 172 -0.78 -19.19 -3.31
C LEU A 172 0.61 -18.74 -2.85
N PRO A 173 1.13 -19.25 -1.74
CA PRO A 173 2.45 -18.87 -1.20
C PRO A 173 3.60 -19.11 -2.18
N ILE A 174 3.51 -20.16 -2.99
CA ILE A 174 4.57 -20.59 -3.93
C ILE A 174 4.84 -19.59 -5.06
N VAL A 175 3.88 -18.74 -5.38
CA VAL A 175 3.99 -17.73 -6.46
C VAL A 175 4.38 -16.34 -5.97
N GLY A 176 4.87 -16.23 -4.73
CA GLY A 176 5.49 -15.01 -4.20
C GLY A 176 4.54 -13.94 -3.68
N GLY A 177 3.27 -14.28 -3.44
CA GLY A 177 2.34 -13.35 -2.81
C GLY A 177 2.79 -12.95 -1.39
N SER A 178 2.74 -11.65 -1.06
CA SER A 178 3.05 -11.16 0.28
C SER A 178 1.77 -10.87 1.07
N ILE A 179 1.81 -11.10 2.40
CA ILE A 179 0.70 -10.81 3.33
C ILE A 179 -0.60 -11.50 2.91
N LEU A 180 -0.53 -12.76 2.48
CA LEU A 180 -1.69 -13.56 2.04
C LEU A 180 -2.77 -13.74 3.11
N SER A 181 -2.45 -13.47 4.38
CA SER A 181 -3.39 -13.49 5.50
C SER A 181 -4.35 -12.30 5.55
N HIS A 182 -4.20 -11.33 4.64
CA HIS A 182 -5.02 -10.13 4.60
C HIS A 182 -5.37 -9.77 3.15
N ASP A 183 -6.66 -9.75 2.81
CA ASP A 183 -7.17 -9.46 1.46
C ASP A 183 -6.79 -8.04 1.04
N HIS A 184 -6.00 -7.91 -0.03
CA HIS A 184 -5.47 -6.64 -0.51
C HIS A 184 -5.06 -6.69 -1.97
N TYR A 185 -5.04 -5.52 -2.61
CA TYR A 185 -4.67 -5.35 -4.01
C TYR A 185 -3.61 -4.27 -4.18
N PRO A 186 -2.49 -4.55 -4.87
CA PRO A 186 -1.53 -3.53 -5.28
C PRO A 186 -2.12 -2.63 -6.38
N VAL A 187 -1.86 -1.36 -6.25
CA VAL A 187 -2.39 -0.30 -7.10
C VAL A 187 -1.29 0.67 -7.47
N SER A 188 -1.35 1.27 -8.65
CA SER A 188 -0.44 2.31 -9.06
C SER A 188 -1.07 3.25 -10.09
N TYR A 189 -0.51 4.45 -10.19
CA TYR A 189 -0.90 5.44 -11.18
C TYR A 189 -0.54 4.98 -12.60
N THR A 190 -1.50 5.04 -13.53
CA THR A 190 -1.25 4.70 -14.92
C THR A 190 -0.58 5.86 -15.65
N HIS A 191 0.70 5.72 -15.94
CA HIS A 191 1.29 6.36 -17.10
C HIS A 191 1.47 5.31 -18.19
N LEU A 192 0.41 5.01 -18.91
CA LEU A 192 0.55 4.47 -20.26
C LEU A 192 1.06 5.64 -21.12
N ARG A 193 2.35 5.69 -21.33
CA ARG A 193 2.95 6.44 -22.42
C ARG A 193 2.89 5.58 -23.67
#